data_2043074fca3a603bf4391d4f46582e37
#
_entry.id   2043074fca3a603bf4391d4f46582e37
#
_cell.length_a   1.000
_cell.length_b   1.000
_cell.length_c   1.000
_cell.angle_alpha   90.00
_cell.angle_beta   90.00
_cell.angle_gamma   90.00
#
_symmetry.space_group_name_H-M   'P 1'
#
loop_
_entity.id
_entity.type
_entity.pdbx_description
1 polymer ?
#
loop_
_entity_poly.entity_id
_entity_poly.type
_entity_poly.pdbx_seq_one_letter_code
_entity_poly.pdbx_strand_id
1 'polypeptide(L)'
;NSAGLIIKGALIGGAFKGLISFFGVLKGVLEGAMLIGNRIFFFGGDISPALLAVGFIVRLNVAVLIFIGGFLGWLVGIPLLGQGLEHAVDPLGGASFLWSTKIRYVGVGAMVVGGVSSIFKVRKGLVDAIKVMRDNQKGDLKNTSATDSNERDISARAINILSIIAIMLVGGVYYYITDNIAITFVTTIIMIIMAFFFTAVASYIVGLVGNSNSPVSGMTITAVLFTGGLLYIFGFSGTEGMVATLGVAAIVCCAACTSGDVCNDLKTGQIVGASPYRQQIMQIVGVAVASLVMAPIMQLLHDNTPGGIGGRELAAPQAGLFASLADGFFGEGNLPLDMVIVGAVIGIVILIADSFIISSNKAGDF
;
A
#
# COMPACT_ATOMS: atom_id res chain seq x y z
N ASN A 1 14.03 8.28 30.35
CA ASN A 1 13.45 9.57 29.90
C ASN A 1 13.06 9.61 28.41
N SER A 2 12.67 8.50 27.84
CA SER A 2 12.22 8.41 26.43
C SER A 2 10.91 9.19 26.17
N ALA A 3 9.99 9.23 27.13
CA ALA A 3 8.74 9.99 27.01
C ALA A 3 8.97 11.51 26.79
N GLY A 4 9.96 12.09 27.46
CA GLY A 4 10.32 13.51 27.27
C GLY A 4 10.87 13.81 25.87
N LEU A 5 11.56 12.87 25.23
CA LEU A 5 12.03 13.02 23.85
C LEU A 5 10.87 12.96 22.85
N ILE A 6 9.91 12.06 23.08
CA ILE A 6 8.71 11.93 22.23
C ILE A 6 7.88 13.22 22.30
N ILE A 7 7.66 13.76 23.50
CA ILE A 7 6.92 15.02 23.68
C ILE A 7 7.64 16.19 22.99
N LYS A 8 8.96 16.31 23.15
CA LYS A 8 9.75 17.34 22.44
C LYS A 8 9.65 17.19 20.94
N GLY A 9 9.76 15.96 20.40
CA GLY A 9 9.60 15.69 18.98
C GLY A 9 8.20 16.09 18.46
N ALA A 10 7.15 15.75 19.20
CA ALA A 10 5.78 16.12 18.87
C ALA A 10 5.57 17.65 18.87
N LEU A 11 6.12 18.35 19.86
CA LEU A 11 6.07 19.81 19.92
C LEU A 11 6.81 20.48 18.78
N ILE A 12 8.01 20.00 18.44
CA ILE A 12 8.81 20.54 17.32
C ILE A 12 8.09 20.32 16.00
N GLY A 13 7.61 19.09 15.77
CA GLY A 13 6.87 18.76 14.53
C GLY A 13 5.56 19.53 14.41
N GLY A 14 4.80 19.65 15.51
CA GLY A 14 3.57 20.42 15.57
C GLY A 14 3.77 21.92 15.37
N ALA A 15 4.79 22.50 15.98
CA ALA A 15 5.16 23.90 15.77
C ALA A 15 5.57 24.17 14.33
N PHE A 16 6.39 23.30 13.75
CA PHE A 16 6.81 23.42 12.36
C PHE A 16 5.63 23.32 11.38
N LYS A 17 4.74 22.35 11.59
CA LYS A 17 3.51 22.22 10.78
C LYS A 17 2.58 23.43 10.96
N GLY A 18 2.50 23.97 12.17
CA GLY A 18 1.77 25.21 12.47
C GLY A 18 2.30 26.40 11.69
N LEU A 19 3.62 26.57 11.63
CA LEU A 19 4.27 27.65 10.85
C LEU A 19 3.98 27.56 9.35
N ILE A 20 3.87 26.35 8.81
CA ILE A 20 3.50 26.15 7.40
C ILE A 20 2.00 26.37 7.18
N SER A 21 1.14 25.70 7.96
CA SER A 21 -0.28 25.58 7.65
C SER A 21 -1.13 26.74 8.19
N PHE A 22 -0.78 27.30 9.37
CA PHE A 22 -1.55 28.40 9.99
C PHE A 22 -0.93 29.76 9.71
N PHE A 23 0.38 29.88 9.78
CA PHE A 23 1.04 31.17 9.64
C PHE A 23 1.51 31.45 8.21
N GLY A 24 1.63 30.43 7.35
CA GLY A 24 2.08 30.58 5.97
C GLY A 24 3.51 31.17 5.83
N VAL A 25 4.29 31.16 6.91
CA VAL A 25 5.64 31.75 6.96
C VAL A 25 6.65 30.90 6.19
N LEU A 26 6.44 29.59 6.20
CA LEU A 26 7.30 28.63 5.51
C LEU A 26 6.52 27.95 4.37
N LYS A 27 7.15 27.79 3.24
CA LYS A 27 6.59 26.97 2.16
C LYS A 27 6.78 25.51 2.50
N GLY A 28 5.70 24.72 2.42
CA GLY A 28 5.75 23.27 2.66
C GLY A 28 6.45 22.50 1.53
N VAL A 29 6.44 23.06 0.32
CA VAL A 29 7.07 22.50 -0.87
C VAL A 29 8.00 23.55 -1.47
N LEU A 30 9.21 23.15 -1.76
CA LEU A 30 10.14 23.93 -2.60
C LEU A 30 10.24 23.21 -3.94
N GLU A 31 9.81 23.88 -4.98
CA GLU A 31 9.84 23.33 -6.33
C GLU A 31 10.24 24.39 -7.35
N GLY A 32 10.94 23.96 -8.37
CA GLY A 32 11.34 24.81 -9.48
C GLY A 32 11.55 23.95 -10.73
N ALA A 33 11.15 24.49 -11.86
CA ALA A 33 11.41 23.87 -13.14
C ALA A 33 11.97 24.91 -14.10
N MET A 34 12.87 24.48 -14.98
CA MET A 34 13.45 25.30 -16.01
C MET A 34 13.56 24.54 -17.32
N LEU A 35 13.51 25.27 -18.41
CA LEU A 35 13.80 24.74 -19.73
C LEU A 35 15.29 24.94 -20.04
N ILE A 36 15.99 23.86 -20.32
CA ILE A 36 17.37 23.87 -20.80
C ILE A 36 17.39 23.23 -22.18
N GLY A 37 17.63 24.03 -23.20
CA GLY A 37 17.43 23.64 -24.59
C GLY A 37 15.96 23.42 -24.85
N ASN A 38 15.56 22.21 -25.22
CA ASN A 38 14.18 21.84 -25.49
C ASN A 38 13.65 20.77 -24.48
N ARG A 39 14.22 20.75 -23.25
CA ARG A 39 13.91 19.74 -22.22
C ARG A 39 13.57 20.42 -20.91
N ILE A 40 12.59 19.86 -20.21
CA ILE A 40 12.18 20.30 -18.89
C ILE A 40 13.09 19.65 -17.84
N PHE A 41 13.69 20.47 -16.99
CA PHE A 41 14.39 20.02 -15.80
C PHE A 41 13.61 20.49 -14.58
N PHE A 42 13.31 19.55 -13.69
CA PHE A 42 12.60 19.80 -12.44
C PHE A 42 13.48 19.46 -11.25
N PHE A 43 13.44 20.31 -10.25
CA PHE A 43 14.01 20.06 -8.95
C PHE A 43 13.04 20.53 -7.88
N GLY A 44 12.68 19.63 -6.94
CA GLY A 44 11.76 19.98 -5.88
C GLY A 44 11.75 18.93 -4.77
N GLY A 45 11.17 19.33 -3.64
CA GLY A 45 11.01 18.45 -2.50
C GLY A 45 10.11 19.05 -1.42
N ASP A 46 9.47 18.19 -0.68
CA ASP A 46 8.67 18.57 0.49
C ASP A 46 9.58 18.89 1.68
N ILE A 47 9.36 20.03 2.30
CA ILE A 47 9.98 20.39 3.56
C ILE A 47 9.13 19.84 4.70
N SER A 48 9.40 18.58 5.07
CA SER A 48 8.65 17.89 6.11
C SER A 48 9.59 17.26 7.14
N PRO A 49 9.53 17.69 8.42
CA PRO A 49 10.27 17.05 9.50
C PRO A 49 9.91 15.57 9.65
N ALA A 50 8.67 15.20 9.34
CA ALA A 50 8.22 13.81 9.39
C ALA A 50 8.95 12.95 8.35
N LEU A 51 9.09 13.42 7.11
CA LEU A 51 9.82 12.72 6.05
C LEU A 51 11.33 12.63 6.36
N LEU A 52 11.89 13.69 6.94
CA LEU A 52 13.29 13.68 7.40
C LEU A 52 13.50 12.65 8.51
N ALA A 53 12.57 12.57 9.48
CA ALA A 53 12.62 11.58 10.56
C ALA A 53 12.47 10.14 10.02
N VAL A 54 11.59 9.91 9.06
CA VAL A 54 11.45 8.61 8.37
C VAL A 54 12.76 8.23 7.68
N GLY A 55 13.40 9.16 6.97
CA GLY A 55 14.70 8.93 6.34
C GLY A 55 15.81 8.57 7.34
N PHE A 56 15.72 9.07 8.59
CA PHE A 56 16.65 8.71 9.66
C PHE A 56 16.37 7.32 10.26
N ILE A 57 15.10 6.90 10.29
CA ILE A 57 14.69 5.59 10.84
C ILE A 57 14.94 4.47 9.84
N VAL A 58 14.72 4.73 8.56
CA VAL A 58 14.85 3.75 7.47
C VAL A 58 16.33 3.37 7.27
N ARG A 59 16.59 2.09 6.99
CA ARG A 59 17.95 1.62 6.71
C ARG A 59 18.54 2.35 5.50
N LEU A 60 19.83 2.68 5.57
CA LEU A 60 20.51 3.48 4.54
C LEU A 60 20.35 2.91 3.12
N ASN A 61 20.46 1.58 2.97
CA ASN A 61 20.31 0.92 1.67
C ASN A 61 18.91 1.17 1.07
N VAL A 62 17.85 1.12 1.87
CA VAL A 62 16.48 1.41 1.42
C VAL A 62 16.33 2.89 1.06
N ALA A 63 16.87 3.79 1.88
CA ALA A 63 16.85 5.22 1.60
C ALA A 63 17.56 5.58 0.29
N VAL A 64 18.71 4.94 0.02
CA VAL A 64 19.46 5.10 -1.24
C VAL A 64 18.65 4.61 -2.44
N LEU A 65 17.96 3.47 -2.33
CA LEU A 65 17.11 2.95 -3.41
C LEU A 65 15.93 3.88 -3.71
N ILE A 66 15.29 4.42 -2.67
CA ILE A 66 14.20 5.41 -2.82
C ILE A 66 14.74 6.68 -3.53
N PHE A 67 15.90 7.17 -3.10
CA PHE A 67 16.54 8.32 -3.72
C PHE A 67 16.87 8.08 -5.19
N ILE A 68 17.46 6.92 -5.53
CA ILE A 68 17.75 6.55 -6.92
C ILE A 68 16.48 6.51 -7.76
N GLY A 69 15.38 5.91 -7.24
CA GLY A 69 14.09 5.89 -7.92
C GLY A 69 13.54 7.28 -8.20
N GLY A 70 13.57 8.18 -7.21
CA GLY A 70 13.18 9.58 -7.36
C GLY A 70 14.08 10.33 -8.37
N PHE A 71 15.40 10.15 -8.28
CA PHE A 71 16.37 10.72 -9.20
C PHE A 71 16.11 10.28 -10.66
N LEU A 72 15.94 8.99 -10.88
CA LEU A 72 15.63 8.45 -12.21
C LEU A 72 14.31 8.98 -12.76
N GLY A 73 13.27 9.07 -11.93
CA GLY A 73 11.96 9.59 -12.37
C GLY A 73 12.01 11.07 -12.71
N TRP A 74 12.48 11.89 -11.78
CA TRP A 74 12.40 13.35 -11.90
C TRP A 74 13.54 13.99 -12.70
N LEU A 75 14.78 13.54 -12.51
CA LEU A 75 15.96 14.16 -13.13
C LEU A 75 16.39 13.49 -14.44
N VAL A 76 15.96 12.26 -14.70
CA VAL A 76 16.24 11.55 -15.95
C VAL A 76 14.99 11.40 -16.80
N GLY A 77 13.91 10.87 -16.22
CA GLY A 77 12.69 10.56 -16.95
C GLY A 77 11.97 11.78 -17.49
N ILE A 78 11.81 12.84 -16.69
CA ILE A 78 11.14 14.07 -17.16
C ILE A 78 11.92 14.74 -18.30
N PRO A 79 13.25 14.96 -18.22
CA PRO A 79 13.99 15.52 -19.35
C PRO A 79 14.00 14.65 -20.61
N LEU A 80 13.92 13.32 -20.46
CA LEU A 80 13.86 12.41 -21.61
C LEU A 80 12.52 12.46 -22.32
N LEU A 81 11.41 12.53 -21.58
CA LEU A 81 10.06 12.52 -22.13
C LEU A 81 9.49 13.92 -22.38
N GLY A 82 10.06 14.94 -21.75
CA GLY A 82 9.64 16.33 -21.86
C GLY A 82 10.30 17.09 -23.00
N GLN A 83 10.27 16.51 -24.20
CA GLN A 83 10.76 17.19 -25.42
C GLN A 83 9.58 17.86 -26.13
N GLY A 84 9.69 19.15 -26.41
CA GLY A 84 8.72 19.88 -27.21
C GLY A 84 8.36 21.25 -26.63
N LEU A 85 7.90 22.13 -27.50
CA LEU A 85 7.53 23.50 -27.19
C LEU A 85 6.19 23.64 -26.46
N GLU A 86 5.41 22.57 -26.35
CA GLU A 86 4.08 22.60 -25.73
C GLU A 86 4.10 23.02 -24.24
N HIS A 87 5.23 22.84 -23.57
CA HIS A 87 5.43 23.16 -22.16
C HIS A 87 6.32 24.38 -21.92
N ALA A 88 6.67 25.12 -22.95
CA ALA A 88 7.58 26.25 -22.86
C ALA A 88 7.05 27.41 -22.02
N VAL A 89 5.71 27.53 -21.92
CA VAL A 89 5.04 28.60 -21.16
C VAL A 89 5.00 28.30 -19.66
N ASP A 90 4.86 27.02 -19.27
CA ASP A 90 4.83 26.57 -17.87
C ASP A 90 5.65 25.28 -17.69
N PRO A 91 6.96 25.38 -17.45
CA PRO A 91 7.80 24.20 -17.22
C PRO A 91 7.40 23.40 -15.98
N LEU A 92 6.87 24.05 -14.94
CA LEU A 92 6.46 23.39 -13.70
C LEU A 92 5.19 22.54 -13.92
N GLY A 93 4.18 23.13 -14.56
CA GLY A 93 2.97 22.39 -14.95
C GLY A 93 3.30 21.27 -15.93
N GLY A 94 4.20 21.51 -16.89
CA GLY A 94 4.69 20.49 -17.81
C GLY A 94 5.38 19.31 -17.13
N ALA A 95 6.23 19.56 -16.14
CA ALA A 95 6.89 18.52 -15.35
C ALA A 95 5.87 17.67 -14.58
N SER A 96 4.91 18.31 -13.91
CA SER A 96 3.86 17.66 -13.15
C SER A 96 2.94 16.84 -14.06
N PHE A 97 2.62 17.33 -15.24
CA PHE A 97 1.84 16.60 -16.25
C PHE A 97 2.58 15.34 -16.73
N LEU A 98 3.84 15.47 -17.10
CA LEU A 98 4.67 14.33 -17.54
C LEU A 98 4.81 13.28 -16.44
N TRP A 99 5.00 13.73 -15.21
CA TRP A 99 5.08 12.83 -14.08
C TRP A 99 3.77 12.03 -13.89
N SER A 100 2.63 12.72 -13.88
CA SER A 100 1.33 12.10 -13.63
C SER A 100 0.85 11.19 -14.77
N THR A 101 1.20 11.52 -16.03
CA THR A 101 0.70 10.80 -17.21
C THR A 101 1.66 9.75 -17.76
N LYS A 102 2.96 9.84 -17.46
CA LYS A 102 3.98 8.94 -18.04
C LYS A 102 4.89 8.32 -16.98
N ILE A 103 5.69 9.13 -16.26
CA ILE A 103 6.74 8.61 -15.36
C ILE A 103 6.17 7.75 -14.25
N ARG A 104 5.05 8.15 -13.68
CA ARG A 104 4.33 7.41 -12.65
C ARG A 104 4.00 5.98 -13.09
N TYR A 105 3.62 5.77 -14.35
CA TYR A 105 3.28 4.46 -14.89
C TYR A 105 4.49 3.57 -15.13
N VAL A 106 5.68 4.15 -15.35
CA VAL A 106 6.94 3.40 -15.31
C VAL A 106 7.15 2.83 -13.90
N GLY A 107 6.93 3.65 -12.86
CA GLY A 107 6.97 3.19 -11.46
C GLY A 107 5.97 2.06 -11.19
N VAL A 108 4.74 2.17 -11.73
CA VAL A 108 3.69 1.14 -11.64
C VAL A 108 4.16 -0.19 -12.22
N GLY A 109 4.68 -0.18 -13.44
CA GLY A 109 5.18 -1.39 -14.10
C GLY A 109 6.26 -2.10 -13.28
N ALA A 110 7.22 -1.34 -12.74
CA ALA A 110 8.25 -1.87 -11.86
C ALA A 110 7.67 -2.45 -10.55
N MET A 111 6.68 -1.77 -9.93
CA MET A 111 6.01 -2.24 -8.72
C MET A 111 5.23 -3.54 -8.94
N VAL A 112 4.57 -3.69 -10.09
CA VAL A 112 3.87 -4.93 -10.46
C VAL A 112 4.83 -6.11 -10.48
N VAL A 113 5.95 -5.95 -11.17
CA VAL A 113 6.98 -6.99 -11.27
C VAL A 113 7.57 -7.30 -9.88
N GLY A 114 7.86 -6.27 -9.08
CA GLY A 114 8.33 -6.41 -7.72
C GLY A 114 7.31 -7.12 -6.82
N GLY A 115 6.02 -6.77 -6.90
CA GLY A 115 4.92 -7.39 -6.17
C GLY A 115 4.78 -8.88 -6.51
N VAL A 116 4.74 -9.22 -7.80
CA VAL A 116 4.68 -10.62 -8.26
C VAL A 116 5.92 -11.39 -7.80
N SER A 117 7.12 -10.82 -7.93
CA SER A 117 8.36 -11.44 -7.45
C SER A 117 8.34 -11.70 -5.95
N SER A 118 7.80 -10.77 -5.15
CA SER A 118 7.67 -10.93 -3.70
C SER A 118 6.81 -12.14 -3.34
N ILE A 119 5.72 -12.37 -4.07
CA ILE A 119 4.87 -13.54 -3.90
C ILE A 119 5.66 -14.84 -4.11
N PHE A 120 6.46 -14.89 -5.18
CA PHE A 120 7.30 -16.07 -5.45
C PHE A 120 8.38 -16.30 -4.39
N LYS A 121 9.00 -15.22 -3.88
CA LYS A 121 10.01 -15.31 -2.81
C LYS A 121 9.40 -15.86 -1.50
N VAL A 122 8.16 -15.53 -1.18
CA VAL A 122 7.47 -15.91 0.07
C VAL A 122 6.72 -17.24 -0.03
N ARG A 123 6.70 -17.90 -1.20
CA ARG A 123 5.95 -19.17 -1.42
C ARG A 123 6.20 -20.26 -0.37
N LYS A 124 7.43 -20.37 0.15
CA LYS A 124 7.74 -21.35 1.22
C LYS A 124 7.05 -20.99 2.52
N GLY A 125 7.11 -19.71 2.94
CA GLY A 125 6.43 -19.24 4.13
C GLY A 125 4.91 -19.39 4.04
N LEU A 126 4.32 -19.20 2.85
CA LEU A 126 2.91 -19.44 2.61
C LEU A 126 2.53 -20.92 2.80
N VAL A 127 3.33 -21.84 2.23
CA VAL A 127 3.11 -23.28 2.41
C VAL A 127 3.24 -23.68 3.87
N ASP A 128 4.22 -23.11 4.58
CA ASP A 128 4.42 -23.39 6.01
C ASP A 128 3.28 -22.81 6.86
N ALA A 129 2.78 -21.61 6.54
CA ALA A 129 1.61 -21.03 7.19
C ALA A 129 0.36 -21.93 7.02
N ILE A 130 0.11 -22.41 5.80
CA ILE A 130 -1.02 -23.33 5.54
C ILE A 130 -0.86 -24.65 6.32
N LYS A 131 0.36 -25.19 6.41
CA LYS A 131 0.63 -26.39 7.21
C LYS A 131 0.34 -26.15 8.69
N VAL A 132 0.84 -25.06 9.26
CA VAL A 132 0.61 -24.70 10.66
C VAL A 132 -0.88 -24.53 10.94
N MET A 133 -1.63 -23.85 10.06
CA MET A 133 -3.09 -23.72 10.19
C MET A 133 -3.78 -25.08 10.20
N ARG A 134 -3.40 -25.98 9.30
CA ARG A 134 -3.97 -27.32 9.22
C ARG A 134 -3.63 -28.17 10.43
N ASP A 135 -2.41 -28.04 10.93
CA ASP A 135 -1.94 -28.81 12.06
C ASP A 135 -2.56 -28.30 13.38
N ASN A 136 -2.75 -26.98 13.51
CA ASN A 136 -3.51 -26.38 14.61
C ASN A 136 -4.99 -26.78 14.61
N GLN A 137 -5.65 -26.86 13.45
CA GLN A 137 -7.02 -27.38 13.37
C GLN A 137 -7.13 -28.83 13.81
N LYS A 138 -6.09 -29.63 13.60
CA LYS A 138 -6.03 -31.02 14.08
C LYS A 138 -5.62 -31.11 15.56
N GLY A 139 -4.88 -30.13 16.07
CA GLY A 139 -4.42 -30.05 17.46
C GLY A 139 -5.47 -29.52 18.44
N ASP A 140 -6.42 -28.70 17.99
CA ASP A 140 -7.51 -28.18 18.84
C ASP A 140 -8.44 -29.28 19.42
N LEU A 141 -8.39 -30.49 18.86
CA LEU A 141 -9.04 -31.66 19.43
C LEU A 141 -8.27 -32.34 20.58
N LYS A 142 -6.98 -31.96 20.81
CA LYS A 142 -6.14 -32.58 21.85
C LYS A 142 -5.61 -31.64 22.93
N ASN A 143 -5.61 -30.31 22.74
CA ASN A 143 -5.02 -29.38 23.68
C ASN A 143 -6.02 -28.47 24.41
N THR A 144 -7.04 -29.08 25.03
CA THR A 144 -7.87 -28.45 26.08
C THR A 144 -7.16 -28.40 27.45
N SER A 145 -5.88 -28.68 27.49
CA SER A 145 -5.09 -28.77 28.72
C SER A 145 -3.90 -27.80 28.75
N ALA A 146 -3.96 -26.65 28.07
CA ALA A 146 -2.98 -25.62 28.28
C ALA A 146 -3.20 -24.97 29.63
N THR A 147 -2.32 -25.28 30.56
CA THR A 147 -2.40 -24.94 32.01
C THR A 147 -2.06 -23.46 32.29
N ASP A 148 -1.67 -22.67 31.29
CA ASP A 148 -1.37 -21.27 31.43
C ASP A 148 -2.44 -20.40 30.77
N SER A 149 -3.19 -19.68 31.59
CA SER A 149 -4.23 -18.74 31.17
C SER A 149 -3.67 -17.55 30.35
N ASN A 150 -2.35 -17.38 30.30
CA ASN A 150 -1.66 -16.31 29.59
C ASN A 150 -1.33 -16.62 28.12
N GLU A 151 -1.50 -17.85 27.65
CA GLU A 151 -1.19 -18.26 26.27
C GLU A 151 -2.44 -18.52 25.41
N ARG A 152 -3.61 -18.09 25.87
CA ARG A 152 -4.85 -18.33 25.12
C ARG A 152 -5.01 -17.35 23.97
N ASP A 153 -5.30 -17.89 22.79
CA ASP A 153 -5.77 -17.17 21.61
C ASP A 153 -7.30 -17.17 21.52
N ILE A 154 -7.86 -16.37 20.61
CA ILE A 154 -9.27 -16.44 20.24
C ILE A 154 -9.54 -17.85 19.68
N SER A 155 -10.65 -18.46 20.12
CA SER A 155 -11.00 -19.80 19.69
C SER A 155 -11.23 -19.87 18.17
N ALA A 156 -10.83 -20.96 17.54
CA ALA A 156 -11.01 -21.18 16.09
C ALA A 156 -12.51 -21.06 15.67
N ARG A 157 -13.44 -21.44 16.56
CA ARG A 157 -14.88 -21.24 16.32
C ARG A 157 -15.26 -19.78 16.21
N ALA A 158 -14.76 -18.94 17.13
CA ALA A 158 -15.03 -17.50 17.10
C ALA A 158 -14.44 -16.84 15.85
N ILE A 159 -13.21 -17.22 15.45
CA ILE A 159 -12.57 -16.74 14.23
C ILE A 159 -13.42 -17.12 13.00
N ASN A 160 -13.87 -18.37 12.90
CA ASN A 160 -14.70 -18.82 11.78
C ASN A 160 -16.03 -18.05 11.71
N ILE A 161 -16.70 -17.85 12.85
CA ILE A 161 -17.95 -17.08 12.90
C ILE A 161 -17.74 -15.64 12.46
N LEU A 162 -16.70 -14.98 13.00
CA LEU A 162 -16.36 -13.59 12.64
C LEU A 162 -16.01 -13.49 11.16
N SER A 163 -15.26 -14.46 10.61
CA SER A 163 -14.93 -14.50 9.18
C SER A 163 -16.16 -14.64 8.30
N ILE A 164 -17.11 -15.51 8.67
CA ILE A 164 -18.37 -15.67 7.94
C ILE A 164 -19.18 -14.38 7.98
N ILE A 165 -19.29 -13.75 9.15
CA ILE A 165 -20.00 -12.46 9.30
C ILE A 165 -19.33 -11.39 8.43
N ALA A 166 -17.99 -11.29 8.44
CA ALA A 166 -17.27 -10.35 7.61
C ALA A 166 -17.50 -10.58 6.10
N ILE A 167 -17.45 -11.84 5.66
CA ILE A 167 -17.74 -12.21 4.26
C ILE A 167 -19.16 -11.82 3.86
N MET A 168 -20.14 -12.08 4.72
CA MET A 168 -21.53 -11.72 4.45
C MET A 168 -21.74 -10.20 4.41
N LEU A 169 -21.10 -9.45 5.31
CA LEU A 169 -21.14 -7.99 5.30
C LEU A 169 -20.51 -7.41 4.03
N VAL A 170 -19.34 -7.91 3.65
CA VAL A 170 -18.66 -7.48 2.42
C VAL A 170 -19.48 -7.83 1.19
N GLY A 171 -19.98 -9.06 1.09
CA GLY A 171 -20.87 -9.46 0.00
C GLY A 171 -22.13 -8.59 -0.08
N GLY A 172 -22.73 -8.26 1.06
CA GLY A 172 -23.88 -7.35 1.13
C GLY A 172 -23.55 -5.94 0.64
N VAL A 173 -22.38 -5.40 1.00
CA VAL A 173 -21.89 -4.10 0.51
C VAL A 173 -21.66 -4.15 -1.00
N TYR A 174 -21.00 -5.19 -1.52
CA TYR A 174 -20.81 -5.33 -2.97
C TYR A 174 -22.13 -5.42 -3.72
N TYR A 175 -23.10 -6.21 -3.21
CA TYR A 175 -24.41 -6.29 -3.82
C TYR A 175 -25.13 -4.94 -3.82
N TYR A 176 -25.05 -4.20 -2.71
CA TYR A 176 -25.66 -2.87 -2.62
C TYR A 176 -25.06 -1.86 -3.62
N ILE A 177 -23.73 -1.97 -3.89
CA ILE A 177 -23.04 -1.05 -4.79
C ILE A 177 -23.23 -1.44 -6.27
N THR A 178 -23.18 -2.74 -6.58
CA THR A 178 -23.16 -3.22 -7.97
C THR A 178 -24.54 -3.63 -8.49
N ASP A 179 -25.51 -3.85 -7.59
CA ASP A 179 -26.85 -4.39 -7.88
C ASP A 179 -26.84 -5.64 -8.80
N ASN A 180 -25.72 -6.37 -8.78
CA ASN A 180 -25.46 -7.50 -9.65
C ASN A 180 -24.92 -8.70 -8.86
N ILE A 181 -25.71 -9.77 -8.76
CA ILE A 181 -25.37 -10.99 -7.99
C ILE A 181 -24.12 -11.67 -8.57
N ALA A 182 -23.96 -11.70 -9.90
CA ALA A 182 -22.84 -12.38 -10.54
C ALA A 182 -21.51 -11.68 -10.21
N ILE A 183 -21.47 -10.34 -10.32
CA ILE A 183 -20.30 -9.54 -9.92
C ILE A 183 -20.01 -9.73 -8.43
N THR A 184 -21.03 -9.61 -7.58
CA THR A 184 -20.90 -9.79 -6.14
C THR A 184 -20.30 -11.14 -5.77
N PHE A 185 -20.78 -12.22 -6.38
CA PHE A 185 -20.28 -13.56 -6.10
C PHE A 185 -18.82 -13.73 -6.53
N VAL A 186 -18.49 -13.33 -7.75
CA VAL A 186 -17.12 -13.44 -8.30
C VAL A 186 -16.16 -12.58 -7.49
N THR A 187 -16.51 -11.32 -7.22
CA THR A 187 -15.64 -10.41 -6.46
C THR A 187 -15.45 -10.85 -5.02
N THR A 188 -16.48 -11.39 -4.38
CA THR A 188 -16.37 -11.91 -3.01
C THR A 188 -15.42 -13.11 -2.94
N ILE A 189 -15.48 -14.02 -3.91
CA ILE A 189 -14.54 -15.16 -3.97
C ILE A 189 -13.10 -14.67 -4.20
N ILE A 190 -12.90 -13.80 -5.17
CA ILE A 190 -11.58 -13.23 -5.46
C ILE A 190 -11.04 -12.52 -4.20
N MET A 191 -11.86 -11.72 -3.55
CA MET A 191 -11.51 -11.00 -2.33
C MET A 191 -11.06 -11.95 -1.21
N ILE A 192 -11.79 -13.03 -0.95
CA ILE A 192 -11.43 -14.00 0.09
C ILE A 192 -10.06 -14.62 -0.20
N ILE A 193 -9.85 -15.07 -1.44
CA ILE A 193 -8.59 -15.71 -1.85
C ILE A 193 -7.43 -14.72 -1.73
N MET A 194 -7.59 -13.51 -2.27
CA MET A 194 -6.54 -12.51 -2.28
C MET A 194 -6.25 -11.95 -0.89
N ALA A 195 -7.29 -11.69 -0.08
CA ALA A 195 -7.11 -11.22 1.29
C ALA A 195 -6.37 -12.24 2.13
N PHE A 196 -6.75 -13.51 2.08
CA PHE A 196 -6.04 -14.59 2.77
C PHE A 196 -4.58 -14.68 2.34
N PHE A 197 -4.35 -14.70 1.03
CA PHE A 197 -3.02 -14.84 0.46
C PHE A 197 -2.12 -13.66 0.85
N PHE A 198 -2.56 -12.42 0.65
CA PHE A 198 -1.75 -11.25 0.95
C PHE A 198 -1.60 -10.99 2.44
N THR A 199 -2.57 -11.36 3.26
CA THR A 199 -2.43 -11.33 4.72
C THR A 199 -1.31 -12.25 5.18
N ALA A 200 -1.28 -13.49 4.67
CA ALA A 200 -0.22 -14.45 5.00
C ALA A 200 1.17 -13.96 4.53
N VAL A 201 1.25 -13.40 3.32
CA VAL A 201 2.49 -12.82 2.77
C VAL A 201 2.95 -11.63 3.61
N ALA A 202 2.05 -10.70 3.92
CA ALA A 202 2.37 -9.51 4.71
C ALA A 202 2.86 -9.88 6.11
N SER A 203 2.16 -10.77 6.80
CA SER A 203 2.55 -11.27 8.13
C SER A 203 3.94 -11.89 8.13
N TYR A 204 4.25 -12.71 7.12
CA TYR A 204 5.57 -13.33 6.98
C TYR A 204 6.66 -12.28 6.74
N ILE A 205 6.43 -11.33 5.83
CA ILE A 205 7.40 -10.27 5.52
C ILE A 205 7.63 -9.38 6.75
N VAL A 206 6.56 -9.01 7.45
CA VAL A 206 6.68 -8.20 8.67
C VAL A 206 7.51 -8.90 9.76
N GLY A 207 7.39 -10.22 9.88
CA GLY A 207 8.24 -11.00 10.78
C GLY A 207 9.73 -10.95 10.42
N LEU A 208 10.08 -10.73 9.14
CA LEU A 208 11.46 -10.69 8.68
C LEU A 208 12.06 -9.27 8.69
N VAL A 209 11.30 -8.28 8.23
CA VAL A 209 11.84 -6.93 7.92
C VAL A 209 11.14 -5.80 8.66
N GLY A 210 10.14 -6.12 9.46
CA GLY A 210 9.30 -5.14 10.17
C GLY A 210 8.20 -4.54 9.29
N ASN A 211 7.21 -3.93 9.96
CA ASN A 211 6.00 -3.42 9.31
C ASN A 211 6.28 -2.28 8.31
N SER A 212 7.24 -1.40 8.62
CA SER A 212 7.59 -0.26 7.77
C SER A 212 8.11 -0.64 6.38
N ASN A 213 8.60 -1.86 6.20
CA ASN A 213 9.17 -2.35 4.94
C ASN A 213 8.25 -3.37 4.24
N SER A 214 7.02 -3.54 4.71
CA SER A 214 6.05 -4.42 4.06
C SER A 214 5.60 -3.85 2.71
N PRO A 215 5.64 -4.63 1.61
CA PRO A 215 5.33 -4.15 0.26
C PRO A 215 3.81 -4.07 0.00
N VAL A 216 3.06 -3.44 0.90
CA VAL A 216 1.58 -3.37 0.82
C VAL A 216 1.11 -2.75 -0.49
N SER A 217 1.76 -1.67 -0.95
CA SER A 217 1.41 -1.02 -2.22
C SER A 217 1.56 -1.96 -3.42
N GLY A 218 2.63 -2.77 -3.46
CA GLY A 218 2.83 -3.78 -4.51
C GLY A 218 1.76 -4.88 -4.49
N MET A 219 1.39 -5.33 -3.30
CA MET A 219 0.30 -6.32 -3.13
C MET A 219 -1.04 -5.75 -3.57
N THR A 220 -1.35 -4.50 -3.23
CA THR A 220 -2.60 -3.83 -3.62
C THR A 220 -2.66 -3.62 -5.13
N ILE A 221 -1.58 -3.17 -5.79
CA ILE A 221 -1.50 -3.05 -7.24
C ILE A 221 -1.74 -4.41 -7.90
N THR A 222 -1.13 -5.47 -7.38
CA THR A 222 -1.34 -6.83 -7.88
C THR A 222 -2.81 -7.26 -7.73
N ALA A 223 -3.45 -6.92 -6.60
CA ALA A 223 -4.87 -7.18 -6.40
C ALA A 223 -5.76 -6.44 -7.41
N VAL A 224 -5.49 -5.15 -7.68
CA VAL A 224 -6.21 -4.37 -8.70
C VAL A 224 -6.07 -5.01 -10.07
N LEU A 225 -4.84 -5.30 -10.49
CA LEU A 225 -4.57 -5.85 -11.83
C LEU A 225 -5.16 -7.25 -12.00
N PHE A 226 -5.02 -8.10 -10.99
CA PHE A 226 -5.57 -9.46 -11.05
C PHE A 226 -7.09 -9.45 -11.07
N THR A 227 -7.72 -8.69 -10.18
CA THR A 227 -9.17 -8.58 -10.11
C THR A 227 -9.75 -7.91 -11.34
N GLY A 228 -9.16 -6.78 -11.75
CA GLY A 228 -9.57 -6.05 -12.96
C GLY A 228 -9.44 -6.91 -14.21
N GLY A 229 -8.32 -7.61 -14.38
CA GLY A 229 -8.09 -8.52 -15.49
C GLY A 229 -9.09 -9.69 -15.51
N LEU A 230 -9.38 -10.31 -14.36
CA LEU A 230 -10.37 -11.38 -14.28
C LEU A 230 -11.79 -10.90 -14.60
N LEU A 231 -12.22 -9.79 -14.01
CA LEU A 231 -13.54 -9.23 -14.27
C LEU A 231 -13.70 -8.81 -15.74
N TYR A 232 -12.65 -8.25 -16.33
CA TYR A 232 -12.63 -7.92 -17.76
C TYR A 232 -12.79 -9.17 -18.63
N ILE A 233 -12.07 -10.26 -18.33
CA ILE A 233 -12.18 -11.56 -19.03
C ILE A 233 -13.58 -12.16 -18.89
N PHE A 234 -14.23 -11.98 -17.73
CA PHE A 234 -15.61 -12.41 -17.52
C PHE A 234 -16.66 -11.52 -18.22
N GLY A 235 -16.23 -10.47 -18.92
CA GLY A 235 -17.10 -9.60 -19.71
C GLY A 235 -17.77 -8.50 -18.89
N PHE A 236 -17.32 -8.24 -17.65
CA PHE A 236 -17.78 -7.09 -16.90
C PHE A 236 -17.11 -5.82 -17.41
N SER A 237 -17.86 -4.72 -17.48
CA SER A 237 -17.40 -3.44 -18.04
C SER A 237 -18.01 -2.27 -17.29
N GLY A 238 -17.50 -1.08 -17.58
CA GLY A 238 -18.02 0.17 -17.03
C GLY A 238 -17.77 0.38 -15.54
N THR A 239 -18.55 1.26 -14.94
CA THR A 239 -18.39 1.70 -13.55
C THR A 239 -18.51 0.56 -12.53
N GLU A 240 -19.38 -0.43 -12.79
CA GLU A 240 -19.56 -1.57 -11.90
C GLU A 240 -18.30 -2.41 -11.76
N GLY A 241 -17.63 -2.74 -12.88
CA GLY A 241 -16.36 -3.46 -12.88
C GLY A 241 -15.24 -2.67 -12.18
N MET A 242 -15.20 -1.35 -12.41
CA MET A 242 -14.23 -0.45 -11.77
C MET A 242 -14.40 -0.43 -10.24
N VAL A 243 -15.62 -0.18 -9.77
CA VAL A 243 -15.92 -0.11 -8.32
C VAL A 243 -15.70 -1.44 -7.64
N ALA A 244 -16.10 -2.54 -8.29
CA ALA A 244 -15.87 -3.89 -7.77
C ALA A 244 -14.37 -4.19 -7.62
N THR A 245 -13.56 -3.84 -8.62
CA THR A 245 -12.10 -4.02 -8.58
C THR A 245 -11.44 -3.20 -7.48
N LEU A 246 -11.80 -1.92 -7.35
CA LEU A 246 -11.27 -1.04 -6.32
C LEU A 246 -11.72 -1.49 -4.92
N GLY A 247 -12.95 -1.98 -4.79
CA GLY A 247 -13.46 -2.53 -3.54
C GLY A 247 -12.66 -3.75 -3.06
N VAL A 248 -12.39 -4.71 -3.95
CA VAL A 248 -11.53 -5.87 -3.63
C VAL A 248 -10.15 -5.40 -3.20
N ALA A 249 -9.53 -4.48 -3.96
CA ALA A 249 -8.21 -3.96 -3.65
C ALA A 249 -8.16 -3.24 -2.29
N ALA A 250 -9.19 -2.46 -1.96
CA ALA A 250 -9.30 -1.77 -0.68
C ALA A 250 -9.34 -2.75 0.49
N ILE A 251 -10.17 -3.80 0.42
CA ILE A 251 -10.26 -4.81 1.48
C ILE A 251 -8.96 -5.60 1.62
N VAL A 252 -8.36 -6.00 0.50
CA VAL A 252 -7.07 -6.70 0.48
C VAL A 252 -5.97 -5.82 1.08
N CYS A 253 -5.94 -4.53 0.75
CA CYS A 253 -5.01 -3.57 1.31
C CYS A 253 -5.17 -3.44 2.83
N CYS A 254 -6.41 -3.24 3.31
CA CYS A 254 -6.71 -3.16 4.74
C CYS A 254 -6.30 -4.44 5.47
N ALA A 255 -6.63 -5.61 4.94
CA ALA A 255 -6.28 -6.90 5.54
C ALA A 255 -4.75 -7.09 5.63
N ALA A 256 -4.02 -6.78 4.55
CA ALA A 256 -2.57 -6.89 4.52
C ALA A 256 -1.88 -5.90 5.48
N CYS A 257 -2.34 -4.65 5.55
CA CYS A 257 -1.82 -3.65 6.49
C CYS A 257 -2.06 -4.09 7.93
N THR A 258 -3.32 -4.39 8.27
CA THR A 258 -3.71 -4.78 9.63
C THR A 258 -2.96 -6.02 10.10
N SER A 259 -2.68 -6.97 9.21
CA SER A 259 -1.93 -8.18 9.57
C SER A 259 -0.52 -7.86 10.09
N GLY A 260 0.15 -6.87 9.51
CA GLY A 260 1.46 -6.41 9.96
C GLY A 260 1.39 -5.77 11.35
N ASP A 261 0.41 -4.91 11.58
CA ASP A 261 0.18 -4.26 12.87
C ASP A 261 -0.12 -5.27 13.96
N VAL A 262 -0.99 -6.24 13.67
CA VAL A 262 -1.33 -7.35 14.58
C VAL A 262 -0.09 -8.17 14.96
N CYS A 263 0.79 -8.49 13.99
CA CYS A 263 2.03 -9.22 14.28
C CYS A 263 2.95 -8.44 15.21
N ASN A 264 3.10 -7.13 15.02
CA ASN A 264 3.91 -6.29 15.88
C ASN A 264 3.35 -6.19 17.31
N ASP A 265 2.04 -6.02 17.44
CA ASP A 265 1.35 -5.96 18.72
C ASP A 265 1.49 -7.26 19.50
N LEU A 266 1.22 -8.40 18.85
CA LEU A 266 1.34 -9.70 19.50
C LEU A 266 2.79 -9.99 19.92
N LYS A 267 3.77 -9.58 19.10
CA LYS A 267 5.18 -9.73 19.46
C LYS A 267 5.56 -8.85 20.65
N THR A 268 5.09 -7.62 20.68
CA THR A 268 5.27 -6.71 21.82
C THR A 268 4.62 -7.29 23.07
N GLY A 269 3.39 -7.79 22.95
CA GLY A 269 2.67 -8.45 24.04
C GLY A 269 3.41 -9.66 24.62
N GLN A 270 3.97 -10.49 23.74
CA GLN A 270 4.81 -11.61 24.15
C GLN A 270 6.00 -11.15 25.02
N ILE A 271 6.66 -10.06 24.62
CA ILE A 271 7.83 -9.53 25.35
C ILE A 271 7.44 -8.98 26.72
N VAL A 272 6.29 -8.31 26.83
CA VAL A 272 5.82 -7.71 28.09
C VAL A 272 4.94 -8.64 28.93
N GLY A 273 4.68 -9.87 28.48
CA GLY A 273 3.86 -10.87 29.19
C GLY A 273 2.36 -10.59 29.12
N ALA A 274 1.87 -9.91 28.09
CA ALA A 274 0.45 -9.67 27.88
C ALA A 274 -0.24 -10.90 27.26
N SER A 275 -1.51 -11.11 27.62
CA SER A 275 -2.32 -12.20 27.06
C SER A 275 -2.70 -11.94 25.59
N PRO A 276 -2.38 -12.83 24.64
CA PRO A 276 -2.75 -12.69 23.23
C PRO A 276 -4.25 -12.51 23.02
N TYR A 277 -5.07 -13.26 23.72
CA TYR A 277 -6.53 -13.16 23.66
C TYR A 277 -7.05 -11.74 23.95
N ARG A 278 -6.53 -11.11 24.99
CA ARG A 278 -6.95 -9.72 25.35
C ARG A 278 -6.49 -8.73 24.31
N GLN A 279 -5.29 -8.89 23.77
CA GLN A 279 -4.77 -8.04 22.70
C GLN A 279 -5.63 -8.16 21.43
N GLN A 280 -5.93 -9.38 20.99
CA GLN A 280 -6.75 -9.63 19.81
C GLN A 280 -8.16 -9.03 19.93
N ILE A 281 -8.80 -9.15 21.11
CA ILE A 281 -10.09 -8.49 21.34
C ILE A 281 -9.98 -6.98 21.25
N MET A 282 -8.96 -6.38 21.89
CA MET A 282 -8.79 -4.93 21.87
C MET A 282 -8.45 -4.41 20.45
N GLN A 283 -7.73 -5.19 19.66
CA GLN A 283 -7.50 -4.87 18.24
C GLN A 283 -8.81 -4.85 17.44
N ILE A 284 -9.69 -5.86 17.62
CA ILE A 284 -11.01 -5.88 16.98
C ILE A 284 -11.85 -4.66 17.40
N VAL A 285 -11.88 -4.34 18.70
CA VAL A 285 -12.59 -3.17 19.21
C VAL A 285 -11.99 -1.88 18.63
N GLY A 286 -10.67 -1.76 18.58
CA GLY A 286 -9.97 -0.61 18.01
C GLY A 286 -10.32 -0.39 16.54
N VAL A 287 -10.32 -1.45 15.74
CA VAL A 287 -10.72 -1.40 14.31
C VAL A 287 -12.18 -0.99 14.17
N ALA A 288 -13.07 -1.56 14.98
CA ALA A 288 -14.50 -1.22 14.96
C ALA A 288 -14.74 0.26 15.29
N VAL A 289 -14.12 0.78 16.33
CA VAL A 289 -14.22 2.20 16.70
C VAL A 289 -13.63 3.09 15.61
N ALA A 290 -12.43 2.76 15.10
CA ALA A 290 -11.77 3.53 14.06
C ALA A 290 -12.62 3.58 12.78
N SER A 291 -13.25 2.48 12.37
CA SER A 291 -14.08 2.42 11.17
C SER A 291 -15.31 3.34 11.24
N LEU A 292 -15.91 3.48 12.43
CA LEU A 292 -17.04 4.38 12.64
C LEU A 292 -16.65 5.86 12.54
N VAL A 293 -15.41 6.18 12.87
CA VAL A 293 -14.90 7.57 12.87
C VAL A 293 -14.31 7.95 11.51
N MET A 294 -13.65 7.01 10.83
CA MET A 294 -12.93 7.29 9.58
C MET A 294 -13.86 7.70 8.44
N ALA A 295 -15.01 7.04 8.26
CA ALA A 295 -15.90 7.35 7.17
C ALA A 295 -16.46 8.80 7.24
N PRO A 296 -16.99 9.28 8.38
CA PRO A 296 -17.38 10.68 8.52
C PRO A 296 -16.24 11.68 8.35
N ILE A 297 -15.02 11.36 8.82
CA ILE A 297 -13.85 12.22 8.64
C ILE A 297 -13.47 12.32 7.17
N MET A 298 -13.44 11.20 6.45
CA MET A 298 -13.14 11.20 5.01
C MET A 298 -14.18 12.01 4.23
N GLN A 299 -15.46 11.88 4.56
CA GLN A 299 -16.52 12.67 3.95
C GLN A 299 -16.34 14.16 4.25
N LEU A 300 -16.09 14.52 5.50
CA LEU A 300 -15.84 15.90 5.91
C LEU A 300 -14.65 16.51 5.16
N LEU A 301 -13.55 15.77 5.00
CA LEU A 301 -12.38 16.22 4.26
C LEU A 301 -12.70 16.38 2.77
N HIS A 302 -13.46 15.46 2.20
CA HIS A 302 -13.84 15.53 0.78
C HIS A 302 -14.72 16.75 0.50
N ASP A 303 -15.72 17.00 1.33
CA ASP A 303 -16.71 18.05 1.12
C ASP A 303 -16.15 19.46 1.40
N ASN A 304 -15.18 19.57 2.34
CA ASN A 304 -14.65 20.88 2.75
C ASN A 304 -13.30 21.24 2.08
N THR A 305 -12.77 20.39 1.20
CA THR A 305 -11.54 20.70 0.47
C THR A 305 -11.85 21.00 -0.99
N PRO A 306 -11.41 22.14 -1.55
CA PRO A 306 -11.58 22.45 -2.95
C PRO A 306 -11.02 21.35 -3.86
N GLY A 307 -11.88 20.73 -4.68
CA GLY A 307 -11.55 19.61 -5.53
C GLY A 307 -11.57 18.23 -4.82
N GLY A 308 -11.99 18.18 -3.55
CA GLY A 308 -12.12 16.95 -2.78
C GLY A 308 -10.80 16.22 -2.50
N ILE A 309 -10.92 14.98 -2.00
CA ILE A 309 -9.77 14.07 -1.84
C ILE A 309 -9.28 13.66 -3.23
N GLY A 310 -8.00 13.83 -3.49
CA GLY A 310 -7.37 13.63 -4.81
C GLY A 310 -7.22 14.91 -5.63
N GLY A 311 -7.80 16.03 -5.15
CA GLY A 311 -7.62 17.34 -5.74
C GLY A 311 -6.25 17.96 -5.46
N ARG A 312 -6.03 19.20 -5.93
CA ARG A 312 -4.74 19.91 -5.77
C ARG A 312 -4.37 20.16 -4.30
N GLU A 313 -5.36 20.49 -3.46
CA GLU A 313 -5.12 20.82 -2.05
C GLU A 313 -5.02 19.58 -1.15
N LEU A 314 -5.69 18.51 -1.50
CA LEU A 314 -5.64 17.24 -0.77
C LEU A 314 -5.27 16.11 -1.75
N ALA A 315 -4.02 16.10 -2.16
CA ALA A 315 -3.50 15.13 -3.11
C ALA A 315 -3.55 13.71 -2.52
N ALA A 316 -4.11 12.76 -3.27
CA ALA A 316 -4.14 11.33 -2.95
C ALA A 316 -3.50 10.52 -4.09
N PRO A 317 -2.15 10.59 -4.24
CA PRO A 317 -1.46 10.01 -5.40
C PRO A 317 -1.69 8.51 -5.56
N GLN A 318 -1.71 7.76 -4.47
CA GLN A 318 -1.93 6.31 -4.50
C GLN A 318 -3.36 5.96 -4.89
N ALA A 319 -4.35 6.65 -4.33
CA ALA A 319 -5.75 6.44 -4.69
C ALA A 319 -6.00 6.77 -6.18
N GLY A 320 -5.46 7.88 -6.66
CA GLY A 320 -5.51 8.23 -8.08
C GLY A 320 -4.82 7.21 -8.99
N LEU A 321 -3.74 6.58 -8.51
CA LEU A 321 -3.09 5.49 -9.23
C LEU A 321 -4.00 4.28 -9.37
N PHE A 322 -4.60 3.82 -8.28
CA PHE A 322 -5.49 2.66 -8.30
C PHE A 322 -6.74 2.93 -9.14
N ALA A 323 -7.30 4.13 -9.04
CA ALA A 323 -8.41 4.56 -9.89
C ALA A 323 -8.03 4.50 -11.38
N SER A 324 -6.86 5.03 -11.76
CA SER A 324 -6.37 5.00 -13.14
C SER A 324 -6.12 3.57 -13.65
N LEU A 325 -5.65 2.67 -12.79
CA LEU A 325 -5.46 1.27 -13.15
C LEU A 325 -6.81 0.57 -13.40
N ALA A 326 -7.81 0.82 -12.56
CA ALA A 326 -9.15 0.27 -12.74
C ALA A 326 -9.82 0.86 -13.99
N ASP A 327 -9.68 2.17 -14.22
CA ASP A 327 -10.18 2.85 -15.43
C ASP A 327 -9.58 2.28 -16.71
N GLY A 328 -8.33 1.85 -16.66
CA GLY A 328 -7.68 1.22 -17.80
C GLY A 328 -8.26 -0.14 -18.23
N PHE A 329 -8.95 -0.85 -17.33
CA PHE A 329 -9.66 -2.08 -17.67
C PHE A 329 -11.10 -1.84 -18.13
N PHE A 330 -11.78 -0.86 -17.56
CA PHE A 330 -13.24 -0.71 -17.63
C PHE A 330 -13.70 0.62 -18.22
N GLY A 331 -12.82 1.62 -18.25
CA GLY A 331 -13.10 2.95 -18.75
C GLY A 331 -12.69 3.13 -20.22
N GLU A 332 -12.95 4.33 -20.74
CA GLU A 332 -12.42 4.78 -22.03
C GLU A 332 -10.98 5.32 -21.91
N GLY A 333 -10.39 5.20 -20.72
CA GLY A 333 -9.07 5.73 -20.40
C GLY A 333 -7.95 4.95 -21.09
N ASN A 334 -7.09 5.70 -21.78
CA ASN A 334 -5.88 5.14 -22.38
C ASN A 334 -4.83 4.95 -21.28
N LEU A 335 -4.76 3.76 -20.68
CA LEU A 335 -3.57 3.40 -19.91
C LEU A 335 -2.35 3.52 -20.83
N PRO A 336 -1.31 4.25 -20.43
CA PRO A 336 -0.07 4.28 -21.19
C PRO A 336 0.68 2.94 -20.98
N LEU A 337 0.17 1.91 -21.65
CA LEU A 337 0.71 0.54 -21.56
C LEU A 337 2.18 0.49 -21.96
N ASP A 338 2.61 1.35 -22.88
CA ASP A 338 4.00 1.54 -23.25
C ASP A 338 4.87 1.89 -22.05
N MET A 339 4.43 2.81 -21.20
CA MET A 339 5.15 3.22 -19.99
C MET A 339 5.10 2.13 -18.91
N VAL A 340 3.99 1.43 -18.77
CA VAL A 340 3.88 0.29 -17.86
C VAL A 340 4.82 -0.85 -18.28
N ILE A 341 4.90 -1.15 -19.58
CA ILE A 341 5.82 -2.16 -20.13
C ILE A 341 7.28 -1.75 -19.90
N VAL A 342 7.64 -0.48 -20.17
CA VAL A 342 8.98 0.03 -19.89
C VAL A 342 9.32 -0.15 -18.40
N GLY A 343 8.39 0.18 -17.50
CA GLY A 343 8.55 -0.03 -16.08
C GLY A 343 8.71 -1.50 -15.69
N ALA A 344 7.92 -2.37 -16.28
CA ALA A 344 8.02 -3.82 -16.06
C ALA A 344 9.38 -4.37 -16.50
N VAL A 345 9.89 -3.95 -17.65
CA VAL A 345 11.23 -4.33 -18.13
C VAL A 345 12.31 -3.84 -17.18
N ILE A 346 12.24 -2.58 -16.72
CA ILE A 346 13.16 -2.05 -15.71
C ILE A 346 13.08 -2.87 -14.42
N GLY A 347 11.89 -3.20 -13.95
CA GLY A 347 11.66 -4.05 -12.78
C GLY A 347 12.30 -5.42 -12.92
N ILE A 348 12.14 -6.07 -14.07
CA ILE A 348 12.77 -7.37 -14.36
C ILE A 348 14.29 -7.25 -14.33
N VAL A 349 14.86 -6.22 -14.98
CA VAL A 349 16.30 -5.98 -14.99
C VAL A 349 16.83 -5.80 -13.56
N ILE A 350 16.14 -5.02 -12.73
CA ILE A 350 16.52 -4.82 -11.32
C ILE A 350 16.47 -6.15 -10.54
N LEU A 351 15.42 -6.96 -10.74
CA LEU A 351 15.31 -8.26 -10.07
C LEU A 351 16.42 -9.26 -10.51
N ILE A 352 16.77 -9.24 -11.78
CA ILE A 352 17.88 -10.05 -12.29
C ILE A 352 19.19 -9.57 -11.67
N ALA A 353 19.44 -8.27 -11.66
CA ALA A 353 20.63 -7.69 -11.03
C ALA A 353 20.71 -8.03 -9.53
N ASP A 354 19.59 -7.90 -8.79
CA ASP A 354 19.51 -8.28 -7.38
C ASP A 354 19.84 -9.76 -7.17
N SER A 355 19.30 -10.65 -8.01
CA SER A 355 19.58 -12.08 -7.94
C SER A 355 21.05 -12.42 -8.22
N PHE A 356 21.70 -11.71 -9.16
CA PHE A 356 23.11 -11.86 -9.46
C PHE A 356 23.99 -11.36 -8.31
N ILE A 357 23.65 -10.20 -7.72
CA ILE A 357 24.38 -9.64 -6.58
C ILE A 357 24.31 -10.58 -5.38
N ILE A 358 23.13 -11.09 -5.05
CA ILE A 358 22.91 -12.04 -3.96
C ILE A 358 23.67 -13.35 -4.23
N SER A 359 23.67 -13.85 -5.47
CA SER A 359 24.38 -15.07 -5.86
C SER A 359 25.90 -14.88 -5.89
N SER A 360 26.40 -13.72 -6.27
CA SER A 360 27.80 -13.35 -6.33
C SER A 360 28.40 -13.03 -4.95
N ASN A 361 27.60 -12.42 -4.07
CA ASN A 361 28.00 -12.19 -2.70
C ASN A 361 27.78 -13.47 -1.88
N LYS A 362 28.83 -14.26 -1.75
CA LYS A 362 29.00 -15.18 -0.63
C LYS A 362 29.20 -14.43 0.69
N ALA A 363 28.97 -13.16 0.75
CA ALA A 363 28.98 -12.29 1.90
C ALA A 363 27.53 -12.02 2.33
N GLY A 364 27.04 -12.78 3.29
CA GLY A 364 26.13 -12.21 4.24
C GLY A 364 26.84 -11.02 4.86
N ASP A 365 26.27 -9.83 4.69
CA ASP A 365 26.49 -8.61 5.47
C ASP A 365 26.24 -7.39 4.57
N PHE A 366 24.97 -7.19 4.26
CA PHE A 366 24.46 -5.85 3.95
C PHE A 366 23.05 -5.73 4.53
#